data_4a8b899f9ed14573a2e7aceaece1a11a
#
_entry.id   4a8b899f9ed14573a2e7aceaece1a11a
#
_cell.length_a   1.000
_cell.length_b   1.000
_cell.length_c   1.000
_cell.angle_alpha   90.00
_cell.angle_beta   90.00
_cell.angle_gamma   90.00
#
_symmetry.space_group_name_H-M   'P 1'
#
loop_
_entity.id
_entity.type
_entity.pdbx_description
1 polymer ?
#
loop_
_entity_poly.entity_id
_entity_poly.type
_entity_poly.pdbx_seq_one_letter_code
_entity_poly.pdbx_strand_id
1 'polypeptide(L)'
;MAKSLETTVKIKKMKQLNPYVLVILSFIVVIFIGSFLLCLPFAQTSGKWGNYMDALFHAVSATCVTGLSTYVEGIGNQLTLFGQIVMMAMIQIGGLGFITVLTFFITLIKSKLEFKNRYLISQMVGSTNFADVVKFVRKLILISFIVEIIGTLIGLPVFLTAYPGQPSKAVWNSLFMAISAFNNAGFDLFGATSLVRGVGNAFIDSLPTWAYYYLCTYTMVLIVVGGISFLVIIDVFGFKKHRQWRAFTKIVLVTTAVLLVAGWGIFMLTDGLGGHGMNTFETLFQSVTLRTAGFSTYNQDNISLAGKIFGCFLMFIGGSPLSTAGGVKTTTIFMIFLAMFSYLRGKPVIAFKRTYSSNMIVKAMSLVFLGLFALIAGFIAISLFENKNLDGVVQTDTSTAIVYEVFSAFGTVGVSTGITPSITLGSKIVLCLLMFAGRLGPMTFFSIFQTNMDKKQGIHFEYVEEDFLIG
;
A
#
# COMPACT_ATOMS: atom_id res chain seq x y z
N MET A 1 65.20 10.84 -24.46
CA MET A 1 64.13 10.10 -25.13
C MET A 1 63.43 9.23 -24.08
N ALA A 2 62.37 9.70 -23.52
CA ALA A 2 61.49 8.92 -22.64
C ALA A 2 60.07 9.04 -23.24
N LYS A 3 59.62 7.96 -23.87
CA LYS A 3 58.23 7.82 -24.33
C LYS A 3 57.37 7.46 -23.11
N SER A 4 56.54 8.40 -22.66
CA SER A 4 55.46 8.15 -21.69
C SER A 4 54.37 7.32 -22.38
N LEU A 5 54.21 6.09 -21.95
CA LEU A 5 53.06 5.24 -22.28
C LEU A 5 51.85 5.75 -21.47
N GLU A 6 51.06 6.62 -22.07
CA GLU A 6 49.69 6.89 -21.60
C GLU A 6 48.78 5.71 -21.92
N THR A 7 48.64 4.81 -20.97
CA THR A 7 47.61 3.77 -21.03
C THR A 7 46.26 4.41 -20.67
N THR A 8 45.56 4.94 -21.65
CA THR A 8 44.17 5.39 -21.50
C THR A 8 43.29 4.17 -21.28
N VAL A 9 43.04 3.85 -20.01
CA VAL A 9 42.00 2.89 -19.63
C VAL A 9 40.66 3.50 -20.03
N LYS A 10 40.12 3.07 -21.15
CA LYS A 10 38.73 3.34 -21.53
C LYS A 10 37.82 2.66 -20.52
N ILE A 11 37.49 3.36 -19.44
CA ILE A 11 36.41 2.97 -18.55
C ILE A 11 35.13 3.06 -19.35
N LYS A 12 34.63 1.89 -19.79
CA LYS A 12 33.34 1.76 -20.45
C LYS A 12 32.31 2.39 -19.50
N LYS A 13 31.84 3.62 -19.80
CA LYS A 13 30.77 4.27 -19.07
C LYS A 13 29.55 3.36 -19.15
N MET A 14 29.35 2.51 -18.15
CA MET A 14 28.08 1.79 -18.01
C MET A 14 26.99 2.84 -17.97
N LYS A 15 26.04 2.77 -18.93
CA LYS A 15 24.84 3.61 -18.97
C LYS A 15 24.21 3.56 -17.59
N GLN A 16 24.22 4.68 -16.89
CA GLN A 16 23.63 4.77 -15.56
C GLN A 16 22.12 4.60 -15.72
N LEU A 17 21.59 3.47 -15.28
CA LEU A 17 20.14 3.28 -15.18
C LEU A 17 19.58 4.32 -14.21
N ASN A 18 18.46 4.92 -14.59
CA ASN A 18 17.72 5.84 -13.72
C ASN A 18 17.33 5.11 -12.42
N PRO A 19 17.50 5.74 -11.25
CA PRO A 19 17.08 5.18 -9.96
C PRO A 19 15.66 4.63 -9.95
N TYR A 20 14.72 5.35 -10.55
CA TYR A 20 13.33 4.95 -10.64
C TYR A 20 13.12 3.67 -11.45
N VAL A 21 13.86 3.52 -12.57
CA VAL A 21 13.83 2.29 -13.38
C VAL A 21 14.37 1.10 -12.59
N LEU A 22 15.41 1.30 -11.77
CA LEU A 22 15.95 0.23 -10.94
C LEU A 22 14.92 -0.26 -9.90
N VAL A 23 14.16 0.66 -9.29
CA VAL A 23 13.07 0.31 -8.35
C VAL A 23 12.02 -0.54 -9.05
N ILE A 24 11.51 -0.05 -10.18
CA ILE A 24 10.48 -0.73 -10.96
C ILE A 24 10.94 -2.13 -11.37
N LEU A 25 12.15 -2.24 -11.91
CA LEU A 25 12.71 -3.54 -12.33
C LEU A 25 12.84 -4.50 -11.14
N SER A 26 13.20 -3.99 -9.97
CA SER A 26 13.34 -4.81 -8.78
C SER A 26 12.00 -5.37 -8.27
N PHE A 27 10.92 -4.59 -8.31
CA PHE A 27 9.58 -5.08 -8.01
C PHE A 27 9.11 -6.11 -9.03
N ILE A 28 9.35 -5.86 -10.32
CA ILE A 28 9.02 -6.80 -11.40
C ILE A 28 9.72 -8.15 -11.18
N VAL A 29 11.00 -8.16 -10.83
CA VAL A 29 11.76 -9.39 -10.56
C VAL A 29 11.15 -10.17 -9.38
N VAL A 30 10.81 -9.48 -8.28
CA VAL A 30 10.16 -10.13 -7.11
C VAL A 30 8.81 -10.74 -7.50
N ILE A 31 8.00 -10.00 -8.27
CA ILE A 31 6.68 -10.46 -8.74
C ILE A 31 6.84 -11.71 -9.61
N PHE A 32 7.75 -11.73 -10.58
CA PHE A 32 7.95 -12.90 -11.45
C PHE A 32 8.47 -14.11 -10.69
N ILE A 33 9.44 -13.94 -9.79
CA ILE A 33 9.94 -15.04 -8.95
C ILE A 33 8.81 -15.56 -8.05
N GLY A 34 8.07 -14.66 -7.37
CA GLY A 34 6.97 -15.01 -6.50
C GLY A 34 5.83 -15.73 -7.24
N SER A 35 5.43 -15.24 -8.42
CA SER A 35 4.39 -15.86 -9.24
C SER A 35 4.78 -17.28 -9.69
N PHE A 36 6.04 -17.48 -10.08
CA PHE A 36 6.54 -18.81 -10.42
C PHE A 36 6.50 -19.77 -9.21
N LEU A 37 6.97 -19.32 -8.03
CA LEU A 37 6.96 -20.11 -6.81
C LEU A 37 5.54 -20.46 -6.35
N LEU A 38 4.57 -19.54 -6.48
CA LEU A 38 3.17 -19.80 -6.14
C LEU A 38 2.48 -20.74 -7.12
N CYS A 39 2.93 -20.80 -8.38
CA CYS A 39 2.38 -21.70 -9.39
C CYS A 39 2.80 -23.16 -9.20
N LEU A 40 3.86 -23.42 -8.45
CA LEU A 40 4.41 -24.78 -8.24
C LEU A 40 3.41 -25.72 -7.55
N PRO A 41 3.39 -27.03 -7.90
CA PRO A 41 2.45 -27.98 -7.31
C PRO A 41 2.52 -28.09 -5.78
N PHE A 42 3.71 -27.96 -5.21
CA PHE A 42 3.88 -28.01 -3.75
C PHE A 42 3.51 -26.70 -3.02
N ALA A 43 3.24 -25.63 -3.76
CA ALA A 43 2.67 -24.39 -3.21
C ALA A 43 1.13 -24.44 -3.15
N GLN A 44 0.50 -25.28 -3.97
CA GLN A 44 -0.95 -25.44 -4.08
C GLN A 44 -1.45 -26.63 -3.27
N THR A 45 -2.55 -26.46 -2.54
CA THR A 45 -3.18 -27.56 -1.77
C THR A 45 -3.65 -28.70 -2.68
N SER A 46 -4.01 -28.40 -3.92
CA SER A 46 -4.42 -29.37 -4.94
C SER A 46 -3.29 -30.32 -5.37
N GLY A 47 -2.02 -30.01 -5.07
CA GLY A 47 -0.84 -30.76 -5.54
C GLY A 47 -0.61 -30.69 -7.05
N LYS A 48 -1.34 -29.84 -7.78
CA LYS A 48 -1.23 -29.61 -9.22
C LYS A 48 -0.63 -28.24 -9.50
N TRP A 49 -0.14 -28.03 -10.72
CA TRP A 49 0.26 -26.70 -11.17
C TRP A 49 -0.91 -25.72 -11.07
N GLY A 50 -0.70 -24.61 -10.38
CA GLY A 50 -1.69 -23.54 -10.28
C GLY A 50 -1.87 -22.82 -11.62
N ASN A 51 -2.99 -22.09 -11.75
CA ASN A 51 -3.15 -21.16 -12.86
C ASN A 51 -2.13 -20.03 -12.75
N TYR A 52 -1.27 -19.88 -13.78
CA TYR A 52 -0.20 -18.87 -13.73
C TYR A 52 -0.73 -17.43 -13.60
N MET A 53 -1.88 -17.12 -14.24
CA MET A 53 -2.45 -15.77 -14.12
C MET A 53 -2.95 -15.46 -12.70
N ASP A 54 -3.55 -16.44 -12.02
CA ASP A 54 -3.94 -16.26 -10.62
C ASP A 54 -2.72 -16.17 -9.70
N ALA A 55 -1.68 -16.98 -9.93
CA ALA A 55 -0.41 -16.88 -9.22
C ALA A 55 0.28 -15.52 -9.44
N LEU A 56 0.26 -14.99 -10.66
CA LEU A 56 0.78 -13.67 -11.00
C LEU A 56 -0.04 -12.56 -10.30
N PHE A 57 -1.36 -12.65 -10.33
CA PHE A 57 -2.23 -11.70 -9.65
C PHE A 57 -1.95 -11.63 -8.15
N HIS A 58 -1.83 -12.80 -7.49
CA HIS A 58 -1.49 -12.85 -6.06
C HIS A 58 -0.07 -12.36 -5.78
N ALA A 59 0.89 -12.66 -6.66
CA ALA A 59 2.25 -12.14 -6.53
C ALA A 59 2.30 -10.61 -6.64
N VAL A 60 1.54 -10.03 -7.56
CA VAL A 60 1.39 -8.56 -7.67
C VAL A 60 0.69 -8.00 -6.44
N SER A 61 -0.44 -8.59 -6.04
CA SER A 61 -1.24 -8.14 -4.90
C SER A 61 -0.43 -8.21 -3.59
N ALA A 62 0.33 -9.29 -3.36
CA ALA A 62 1.19 -9.44 -2.19
C ALA A 62 2.38 -8.47 -2.19
N THR A 63 3.08 -8.35 -3.33
CA THR A 63 4.26 -7.44 -3.44
C THR A 63 3.84 -5.97 -3.42
N CYS A 64 2.68 -5.63 -4.00
CA CYS A 64 2.11 -4.28 -3.91
C CYS A 64 1.39 -4.03 -2.59
N VAL A 65 1.25 -5.09 -1.75
CA VAL A 65 0.60 -5.00 -0.44
C VAL A 65 -0.84 -4.50 -0.59
N THR A 66 -1.61 -5.16 -1.45
CA THR A 66 -2.97 -4.75 -1.79
C THR A 66 -4.01 -5.59 -1.03
N GLY A 67 -4.01 -6.92 -1.19
CA GLY A 67 -4.97 -7.81 -0.54
C GLY A 67 -6.07 -8.35 -1.43
N LEU A 68 -6.19 -7.92 -2.69
CA LEU A 68 -7.14 -8.50 -3.64
C LEU A 68 -6.75 -9.96 -3.95
N SER A 69 -7.74 -10.84 -3.98
CA SER A 69 -7.55 -12.28 -4.22
C SER A 69 -8.49 -12.78 -5.32
N THR A 70 -7.98 -13.61 -6.21
CA THR A 70 -8.76 -14.37 -7.18
C THR A 70 -9.13 -15.76 -6.68
N TYR A 71 -8.64 -16.18 -5.51
CA TYR A 71 -8.95 -17.47 -4.89
C TYR A 71 -10.31 -17.42 -4.19
N VAL A 72 -11.26 -18.20 -4.70
CA VAL A 72 -12.64 -18.25 -4.18
C VAL A 72 -12.68 -18.77 -2.74
N GLU A 73 -11.84 -19.73 -2.40
CA GLU A 73 -11.81 -20.36 -1.06
C GLU A 73 -10.89 -19.62 -0.07
N GLY A 74 -10.25 -18.53 -0.50
CA GLY A 74 -9.27 -17.81 0.28
C GLY A 74 -7.88 -18.46 0.29
N ILE A 75 -6.89 -17.69 0.70
CA ILE A 75 -5.47 -18.08 0.64
C ILE A 75 -5.15 -19.26 1.57
N GLY A 76 -5.75 -19.29 2.77
CA GLY A 76 -5.50 -20.32 3.77
C GLY A 76 -5.88 -21.72 3.31
N ASN A 77 -6.91 -21.84 2.47
CA ASN A 77 -7.39 -23.13 1.95
C ASN A 77 -6.71 -23.51 0.63
N GLN A 78 -6.34 -22.53 -0.19
CA GLN A 78 -5.76 -22.76 -1.51
C GLN A 78 -4.25 -23.03 -1.47
N LEU A 79 -3.52 -22.38 -0.54
CA LEU A 79 -2.05 -22.49 -0.47
C LEU A 79 -1.59 -23.37 0.67
N THR A 80 -0.59 -24.22 0.38
CA THR A 80 0.15 -24.97 1.39
C THR A 80 0.98 -24.03 2.28
N LEU A 81 1.58 -24.56 3.35
CA LEU A 81 2.50 -23.81 4.20
C LEU A 81 3.64 -23.16 3.39
N PHE A 82 4.16 -23.83 2.37
CA PHE A 82 5.17 -23.28 1.49
C PHE A 82 4.63 -22.06 0.71
N GLY A 83 3.44 -22.18 0.10
CA GLY A 83 2.79 -21.07 -0.61
C GLY A 83 2.51 -19.87 0.31
N GLN A 84 2.07 -20.13 1.55
CA GLN A 84 1.86 -19.09 2.56
C GLN A 84 3.17 -18.39 2.97
N ILE A 85 4.29 -19.12 3.10
CA ILE A 85 5.62 -18.54 3.35
C ILE A 85 6.05 -17.65 2.20
N VAL A 86 5.85 -18.06 0.95
CA VAL A 86 6.17 -17.25 -0.24
C VAL A 86 5.33 -15.98 -0.25
N MET A 87 4.02 -16.08 0.03
CA MET A 87 3.13 -14.91 0.14
C MET A 87 3.61 -13.93 1.23
N MET A 88 3.89 -14.46 2.43
CA MET A 88 4.38 -13.66 3.56
C MET A 88 5.71 -12.95 3.24
N ALA A 89 6.64 -13.63 2.57
CA ALA A 89 7.90 -13.04 2.14
C ALA A 89 7.69 -11.90 1.13
N MET A 90 6.77 -12.07 0.17
CA MET A 90 6.41 -11.01 -0.80
C MET A 90 5.76 -9.82 -0.10
N ILE A 91 4.84 -10.04 0.85
CA ILE A 91 4.24 -8.99 1.68
C ILE A 91 5.32 -8.20 2.41
N GLN A 92 6.27 -8.89 3.03
CA GLN A 92 7.36 -8.26 3.79
C GLN A 92 8.29 -7.43 2.90
N ILE A 93 8.69 -7.96 1.75
CA ILE A 93 9.51 -7.24 0.76
C ILE A 93 8.75 -6.03 0.21
N GLY A 94 7.48 -6.20 -0.10
CA GLY A 94 6.61 -5.14 -0.61
C GLY A 94 6.37 -4.04 0.41
N GLY A 95 6.05 -4.39 1.65
CA GLY A 95 5.76 -3.45 2.75
C GLY A 95 6.95 -2.56 3.11
N LEU A 96 8.13 -3.17 3.30
CA LEU A 96 9.36 -2.45 3.59
C LEU A 96 9.91 -1.67 2.38
N GLY A 97 9.48 -2.05 1.17
CA GLY A 97 10.06 -1.57 -0.09
C GLY A 97 11.35 -2.32 -0.44
N PHE A 98 11.42 -2.82 -1.65
CA PHE A 98 12.54 -3.66 -2.12
C PHE A 98 13.92 -3.02 -1.91
N ILE A 99 14.05 -1.72 -2.14
CA ILE A 99 15.34 -1.04 -1.97
C ILE A 99 15.81 -1.04 -0.52
N THR A 100 14.89 -0.92 0.42
CA THR A 100 15.19 -1.04 1.84
C THR A 100 15.74 -2.42 2.17
N VAL A 101 15.08 -3.46 1.66
CA VAL A 101 15.50 -4.86 1.84
C VAL A 101 16.84 -5.13 1.15
N LEU A 102 16.99 -4.69 -0.10
CA LEU A 102 18.25 -4.82 -0.84
C LEU A 102 19.41 -4.10 -0.13
N THR A 103 19.17 -2.88 0.34
CA THR A 103 20.17 -2.11 1.09
C THR A 103 20.60 -2.82 2.36
N PHE A 104 19.66 -3.44 3.06
CA PHE A 104 19.95 -4.23 4.26
C PHE A 104 20.87 -5.40 3.93
N PHE A 105 20.56 -6.22 2.93
CA PHE A 105 21.40 -7.34 2.53
C PHE A 105 22.79 -6.90 2.06
N ILE A 106 22.89 -5.83 1.26
CA ILE A 106 24.18 -5.31 0.81
C ILE A 106 25.01 -4.84 2.02
N THR A 107 24.39 -4.23 3.04
CA THR A 107 25.11 -3.77 4.24
C THR A 107 25.52 -4.89 5.19
N LEU A 108 24.86 -6.05 5.14
CA LEU A 108 25.30 -7.24 5.86
C LEU A 108 26.54 -7.87 5.23
N ILE A 109 26.61 -7.86 3.88
CA ILE A 109 27.70 -8.49 3.12
C ILE A 109 28.91 -7.55 2.99
N LYS A 110 28.65 -6.25 2.76
CA LYS A 110 29.70 -5.22 2.57
C LYS A 110 29.56 -4.15 3.64
N SER A 111 30.60 -3.94 4.42
CA SER A 111 30.63 -2.93 5.50
C SER A 111 30.51 -1.48 5.02
N LYS A 112 30.73 -1.19 3.75
CA LYS A 112 30.63 0.16 3.15
C LYS A 112 29.81 0.12 1.86
N LEU A 113 28.72 0.88 1.82
CA LEU A 113 27.98 1.16 0.59
C LEU A 113 28.77 2.18 -0.27
N GLU A 114 28.83 1.95 -1.55
CA GLU A 114 29.34 2.92 -2.52
C GLU A 114 28.49 4.20 -2.49
N PHE A 115 29.10 5.36 -2.72
CA PHE A 115 28.45 6.67 -2.70
C PHE A 115 27.20 6.74 -3.58
N LYS A 116 27.24 6.06 -4.73
CA LYS A 116 26.11 5.96 -5.67
C LYS A 116 24.87 5.30 -5.07
N ASN A 117 25.03 4.19 -4.35
CA ASN A 117 23.92 3.48 -3.72
C ASN A 117 23.33 4.29 -2.56
N ARG A 118 24.16 5.04 -1.82
CA ARG A 118 23.69 5.96 -0.77
C ARG A 118 22.86 7.11 -1.37
N TYR A 119 23.27 7.65 -2.52
CA TYR A 119 22.51 8.69 -3.22
C TYR A 119 21.13 8.20 -3.66
N LEU A 120 21.03 6.99 -4.23
CA LEU A 120 19.75 6.38 -4.65
C LEU A 120 18.78 6.25 -3.47
N ILE A 121 19.26 5.69 -2.37
CA ILE A 121 18.46 5.49 -1.17
C ILE A 121 18.05 6.84 -0.55
N SER A 122 18.94 7.84 -0.54
CA SER A 122 18.63 9.17 -0.02
C SER A 122 17.52 9.88 -0.79
N GLN A 123 17.51 9.75 -2.11
CA GLN A 123 16.45 10.28 -2.98
C GLN A 123 15.09 9.66 -2.63
N MET A 124 15.03 8.37 -2.34
CA MET A 124 13.79 7.65 -2.02
C MET A 124 13.31 7.93 -0.61
N VAL A 125 14.24 8.12 0.33
CA VAL A 125 13.93 8.42 1.74
C VAL A 125 13.71 9.94 1.94
N GLY A 126 13.98 10.77 0.92
CA GLY A 126 13.87 12.23 1.03
C GLY A 126 14.87 12.85 2.02
N SER A 127 16.00 12.16 2.29
CA SER A 127 17.03 12.61 3.22
C SER A 127 18.20 13.24 2.50
N THR A 128 18.65 14.39 2.95
CA THR A 128 19.82 15.10 2.39
C THR A 128 21.15 14.58 2.92
N ASN A 129 21.17 13.82 4.03
CA ASN A 129 22.37 13.30 4.66
C ASN A 129 22.64 11.84 4.27
N PHE A 130 23.57 11.63 3.36
CA PHE A 130 23.98 10.31 2.85
C PHE A 130 24.59 9.37 3.90
N ALA A 131 25.23 9.91 4.95
CA ALA A 131 25.89 9.12 5.98
C ALA A 131 24.89 8.37 6.89
N ASP A 132 23.72 8.95 7.12
CA ASP A 132 22.72 8.42 8.04
C ASP A 132 21.69 7.50 7.39
N VAL A 133 21.66 7.42 6.06
CA VAL A 133 20.68 6.61 5.31
C VAL A 133 20.74 5.13 5.69
N VAL A 134 21.94 4.55 5.81
CA VAL A 134 22.13 3.15 6.19
C VAL A 134 21.63 2.88 7.60
N LYS A 135 21.95 3.78 8.53
CA LYS A 135 21.47 3.69 9.92
C LYS A 135 19.95 3.80 9.98
N PHE A 136 19.37 4.67 9.14
CA PHE A 136 17.92 4.83 9.04
C PHE A 136 17.26 3.54 8.54
N VAL A 137 17.76 2.96 7.45
CA VAL A 137 17.24 1.70 6.88
C VAL A 137 17.30 0.56 7.90
N ARG A 138 18.43 0.40 8.63
CA ARG A 138 18.54 -0.61 9.69
C ARG A 138 17.51 -0.39 10.81
N LYS A 139 17.29 0.86 11.24
CA LYS A 139 16.27 1.19 12.23
C LYS A 139 14.86 0.87 11.74
N LEU A 140 14.57 1.18 10.50
CA LEU A 140 13.27 0.91 9.87
C LEU A 140 12.96 -0.59 9.89
N ILE A 141 13.89 -1.42 9.44
CA ILE A 141 13.73 -2.88 9.44
C ILE A 141 13.61 -3.42 10.87
N LEU A 142 14.42 -2.94 11.79
CA LEU A 142 14.37 -3.36 13.19
C LEU A 142 13.02 -3.01 13.83
N ILE A 143 12.50 -1.80 13.59
CA ILE A 143 11.17 -1.38 14.07
C ILE A 143 10.08 -2.29 13.50
N SER A 144 10.13 -2.60 12.20
CA SER A 144 9.17 -3.49 11.57
C SER A 144 9.14 -4.87 12.25
N PHE A 145 10.30 -5.53 12.37
CA PHE A 145 10.38 -6.84 13.02
C PHE A 145 9.94 -6.81 14.49
N ILE A 146 10.29 -5.75 15.23
CA ILE A 146 9.86 -5.61 16.63
C ILE A 146 8.34 -5.50 16.73
N VAL A 147 7.70 -4.68 15.88
CA VAL A 147 6.24 -4.51 15.87
C VAL A 147 5.56 -5.81 15.45
N GLU A 148 6.09 -6.53 14.45
CA GLU A 148 5.54 -7.80 13.98
C GLU A 148 5.65 -8.90 15.05
N ILE A 149 6.77 -9.00 15.77
CA ILE A 149 6.96 -9.95 16.88
C ILE A 149 6.00 -9.59 18.03
N ILE A 150 5.93 -8.33 18.44
CA ILE A 150 5.01 -7.88 19.48
C ILE A 150 3.56 -8.13 19.04
N GLY A 151 3.23 -7.82 17.79
CA GLY A 151 1.94 -8.10 17.20
C GLY A 151 1.59 -9.60 17.26
N THR A 152 2.53 -10.47 16.89
CA THR A 152 2.34 -11.93 16.98
C THR A 152 2.05 -12.37 18.40
N LEU A 153 2.79 -11.86 19.39
CA LEU A 153 2.59 -12.21 20.80
C LEU A 153 1.24 -11.71 21.34
N ILE A 154 0.82 -10.50 20.94
CA ILE A 154 -0.47 -9.94 21.33
C ILE A 154 -1.62 -10.69 20.68
N GLY A 155 -1.51 -11.09 19.40
CA GLY A 155 -2.54 -11.85 18.70
C GLY A 155 -2.69 -13.29 19.18
N LEU A 156 -1.61 -13.90 19.67
CA LEU A 156 -1.52 -15.34 20.01
C LEU A 156 -2.64 -15.84 20.92
N PRO A 157 -3.11 -15.15 21.98
CA PRO A 157 -4.19 -15.62 22.84
C PRO A 157 -5.47 -15.97 22.07
N VAL A 158 -5.86 -15.15 21.09
CA VAL A 158 -7.06 -15.42 20.28
C VAL A 158 -6.90 -16.67 19.43
N PHE A 159 -5.74 -16.82 18.82
CA PHE A 159 -5.48 -18.02 17.97
C PHE A 159 -5.35 -19.30 18.78
N LEU A 160 -4.87 -19.24 20.03
CA LEU A 160 -4.86 -20.38 20.94
C LEU A 160 -6.28 -20.79 21.36
N THR A 161 -7.21 -19.85 21.53
CA THR A 161 -8.61 -20.19 21.79
C THR A 161 -9.30 -20.77 20.57
N ALA A 162 -8.94 -20.35 19.36
CA ALA A 162 -9.52 -20.82 18.11
C ALA A 162 -8.99 -22.20 17.68
N TYR A 163 -7.75 -22.52 18.02
CA TYR A 163 -7.10 -23.81 17.66
C TYR A 163 -6.69 -24.60 18.92
N PRO A 164 -7.64 -25.11 19.72
CA PRO A 164 -7.32 -25.87 20.91
C PRO A 164 -6.54 -27.14 20.53
N GLY A 165 -5.41 -27.37 21.20
CA GLY A 165 -4.54 -28.53 20.91
C GLY A 165 -3.62 -28.40 19.69
N GLN A 166 -3.65 -27.29 18.95
CA GLN A 166 -2.80 -27.04 17.78
C GLN A 166 -1.96 -25.76 17.92
N PRO A 167 -1.03 -25.68 18.88
CA PRO A 167 -0.29 -24.45 19.16
C PRO A 167 0.56 -23.97 17.99
N SER A 168 1.12 -24.87 17.19
CA SER A 168 1.90 -24.52 15.98
C SER A 168 1.06 -23.78 14.96
N LYS A 169 -0.19 -24.21 14.73
CA LYS A 169 -1.12 -23.54 13.83
C LYS A 169 -1.55 -22.18 14.39
N ALA A 170 -1.77 -22.07 15.69
CA ALA A 170 -2.08 -20.79 16.35
C ALA A 170 -0.95 -19.78 16.19
N VAL A 171 0.30 -20.18 16.44
CA VAL A 171 1.48 -19.33 16.25
C VAL A 171 1.64 -18.89 14.79
N TRP A 172 1.46 -19.81 13.83
CA TRP A 172 1.57 -19.53 12.41
C TRP A 172 0.53 -18.48 11.95
N ASN A 173 -0.74 -18.69 12.31
CA ASN A 173 -1.82 -17.76 11.95
C ASN A 173 -1.62 -16.39 12.61
N SER A 174 -1.18 -16.34 13.88
CA SER A 174 -0.87 -15.11 14.57
C SER A 174 0.27 -14.34 13.90
N LEU A 175 1.35 -15.05 13.49
CA LEU A 175 2.49 -14.46 12.78
C LEU A 175 2.06 -13.91 11.42
N PHE A 176 1.34 -14.71 10.63
CA PHE A 176 0.86 -14.30 9.30
C PHE A 176 -0.03 -13.06 9.41
N MET A 177 -0.98 -13.07 10.36
CA MET A 177 -1.88 -11.95 10.61
C MET A 177 -1.13 -10.69 11.06
N ALA A 178 -0.15 -10.82 11.95
CA ALA A 178 0.66 -9.69 12.42
C ALA A 178 1.44 -9.04 11.27
N ILE A 179 2.10 -9.85 10.43
CA ILE A 179 2.86 -9.37 9.28
C ILE A 179 1.91 -8.74 8.25
N SER A 180 0.80 -9.39 7.93
CA SER A 180 -0.17 -8.89 6.97
C SER A 180 -0.81 -7.57 7.42
N ALA A 181 -1.26 -7.48 8.67
CA ALA A 181 -1.90 -6.29 9.21
C ALA A 181 -0.92 -5.11 9.37
N PHE A 182 0.30 -5.35 9.87
CA PHE A 182 1.31 -4.30 10.00
C PHE A 182 1.79 -3.76 8.65
N ASN A 183 1.96 -4.65 7.66
CA ASN A 183 2.32 -4.23 6.31
C ASN A 183 1.12 -3.68 5.52
N ASN A 184 -0.10 -3.68 6.07
CA ASN A 184 -1.33 -3.27 5.40
C ASN A 184 -1.61 -4.11 4.14
N ALA A 185 -1.41 -5.42 4.21
CA ALA A 185 -1.48 -6.30 3.04
C ALA A 185 -2.88 -6.89 2.80
N GLY A 186 -3.76 -6.94 3.83
CA GLY A 186 -5.14 -7.39 3.69
C GLY A 186 -5.33 -8.88 3.46
N PHE A 187 -4.28 -9.68 3.59
CA PHE A 187 -4.37 -11.12 3.46
C PHE A 187 -4.49 -11.79 4.82
N ASP A 188 -5.40 -12.75 4.92
CA ASP A 188 -5.56 -13.63 6.07
C ASP A 188 -5.66 -15.11 5.64
N LEU A 189 -5.64 -15.99 6.62
CA LEU A 189 -5.71 -17.44 6.42
C LEU A 189 -7.07 -18.02 6.84
N PHE A 190 -8.10 -17.17 7.01
CA PHE A 190 -9.39 -17.57 7.61
C PHE A 190 -10.42 -18.07 6.58
N GLY A 191 -10.17 -17.88 5.30
CA GLY A 191 -11.05 -18.30 4.21
C GLY A 191 -11.46 -17.15 3.29
N ALA A 192 -12.60 -17.29 2.60
CA ALA A 192 -13.02 -16.37 1.54
C ALA A 192 -13.50 -15.00 2.03
N THR A 193 -13.97 -14.90 3.27
CA THR A 193 -14.73 -13.73 3.76
C THR A 193 -13.99 -12.91 4.81
N SER A 194 -12.67 -13.10 4.93
CA SER A 194 -11.82 -12.37 5.89
C SER A 194 -12.38 -12.43 7.33
N LEU A 195 -12.60 -11.28 7.99
CA LEU A 195 -13.11 -11.18 9.36
C LEU A 195 -14.64 -11.03 9.44
N VAL A 196 -15.38 -11.29 8.35
CA VAL A 196 -16.85 -11.16 8.35
C VAL A 196 -17.47 -12.31 9.14
N ARG A 197 -18.30 -11.97 10.13
CA ARG A 197 -18.99 -12.93 11.00
C ARG A 197 -20.40 -13.26 10.47
N GLY A 198 -20.84 -14.52 10.67
CA GLY A 198 -22.20 -14.92 10.31
C GLY A 198 -22.41 -15.25 8.83
N VAL A 199 -21.32 -15.41 8.06
CA VAL A 199 -21.37 -15.76 6.63
C VAL A 199 -20.80 -17.15 6.33
N GLY A 200 -20.73 -18.02 7.34
CA GLY A 200 -20.20 -19.38 7.19
C GLY A 200 -18.67 -19.48 7.26
N ASN A 201 -17.99 -18.47 7.76
CA ASN A 201 -16.56 -18.54 8.05
C ASN A 201 -16.32 -19.34 9.31
N ALA A 202 -15.98 -20.63 9.17
CA ALA A 202 -15.82 -21.57 10.28
C ALA A 202 -14.87 -21.09 11.39
N PHE A 203 -13.80 -20.37 11.03
CA PHE A 203 -12.86 -19.82 12.00
C PHE A 203 -13.49 -18.64 12.78
N ILE A 204 -14.00 -17.64 12.08
CA ILE A 204 -14.52 -16.42 12.70
C ILE A 204 -15.80 -16.69 13.49
N ASP A 205 -16.68 -17.56 12.97
CA ASP A 205 -17.96 -17.92 13.61
C ASP A 205 -17.76 -18.77 14.87
N SER A 206 -16.65 -19.53 14.97
CA SER A 206 -16.30 -20.29 16.17
C SER A 206 -15.74 -19.43 17.31
N LEU A 207 -15.30 -18.22 17.03
CA LEU A 207 -14.72 -17.36 18.07
C LEU A 207 -15.76 -16.85 19.07
N PRO A 208 -15.46 -16.90 20.37
CA PRO A 208 -16.29 -16.20 21.36
C PRO A 208 -16.29 -14.70 21.09
N THR A 209 -17.37 -14.02 21.44
CA THR A 209 -17.60 -12.59 21.11
C THR A 209 -16.44 -11.69 21.53
N TRP A 210 -15.88 -11.91 22.73
CA TRP A 210 -14.73 -11.13 23.21
C TRP A 210 -13.48 -11.31 22.36
N ALA A 211 -13.21 -12.55 21.90
CA ALA A 211 -12.05 -12.87 21.09
C ALA A 211 -12.15 -12.27 19.67
N TYR A 212 -13.36 -12.24 19.12
CA TYR A 212 -13.63 -11.58 17.84
C TYR A 212 -13.35 -10.06 17.92
N TYR A 213 -13.93 -9.36 18.90
CA TYR A 213 -13.67 -7.92 19.04
C TYR A 213 -12.21 -7.61 19.39
N TYR A 214 -11.57 -8.49 20.15
CA TYR A 214 -10.13 -8.38 20.41
C TYR A 214 -9.31 -8.51 19.13
N LEU A 215 -9.59 -9.54 18.30
CA LEU A 215 -8.92 -9.76 17.01
C LEU A 215 -9.07 -8.55 16.08
N CYS A 216 -10.29 -8.03 15.95
CA CYS A 216 -10.56 -6.85 15.12
C CYS A 216 -9.85 -5.59 15.64
N THR A 217 -9.89 -5.34 16.97
CA THR A 217 -9.20 -4.19 17.57
C THR A 217 -7.69 -4.29 17.41
N TYR A 218 -7.12 -5.46 17.65
CA TYR A 218 -5.71 -5.76 17.45
C TYR A 218 -5.30 -5.49 16.00
N THR A 219 -6.09 -5.96 15.03
CA THR A 219 -5.87 -5.72 13.60
C THR A 219 -5.91 -4.23 13.27
N MET A 220 -6.91 -3.48 13.75
CA MET A 220 -7.00 -2.03 13.56
C MET A 220 -5.75 -1.29 14.07
N VAL A 221 -5.25 -1.67 15.25
CA VAL A 221 -4.05 -1.04 15.83
C VAL A 221 -2.83 -1.28 14.94
N LEU A 222 -2.61 -2.51 14.48
CA LEU A 222 -1.49 -2.83 13.58
C LEU A 222 -1.58 -2.09 12.25
N ILE A 223 -2.77 -2.01 11.65
CA ILE A 223 -3.03 -1.25 10.42
C ILE A 223 -2.65 0.22 10.60
N VAL A 224 -3.12 0.85 11.66
CA VAL A 224 -2.83 2.27 11.92
C VAL A 224 -1.33 2.49 12.14
N VAL A 225 -0.69 1.63 12.92
CA VAL A 225 0.77 1.72 13.19
C VAL A 225 1.57 1.54 11.90
N GLY A 226 1.22 0.57 11.04
CA GLY A 226 1.86 0.33 9.76
C GLY A 226 1.63 1.47 8.75
N GLY A 227 0.41 2.03 8.73
CA GLY A 227 0.02 3.16 7.85
C GLY A 227 0.63 4.51 8.25
N ILE A 228 1.13 4.63 9.48
CA ILE A 228 1.87 5.81 9.92
C ILE A 228 3.33 5.71 9.45
N SER A 229 3.89 6.84 9.01
CA SER A 229 5.28 6.92 8.56
C SER A 229 6.28 6.42 9.62
N PHE A 230 7.27 5.63 9.19
CA PHE A 230 8.38 5.22 10.07
C PHE A 230 9.14 6.42 10.66
N LEU A 231 9.21 7.55 9.93
CA LEU A 231 9.78 8.80 10.46
C LEU A 231 8.98 9.33 11.65
N VAL A 232 7.66 9.21 11.60
CA VAL A 232 6.77 9.62 12.70
C VAL A 232 6.98 8.72 13.90
N ILE A 233 7.07 7.41 13.69
CA ILE A 233 7.34 6.44 14.77
C ILE A 233 8.65 6.79 15.46
N ILE A 234 9.73 7.03 14.70
CA ILE A 234 11.05 7.42 15.26
C ILE A 234 10.96 8.76 16.02
N ASP A 235 10.20 9.73 15.50
CA ASP A 235 10.07 11.06 16.11
C ASP A 235 9.26 11.01 17.41
N VAL A 236 8.19 10.19 17.44
CA VAL A 236 7.37 9.96 18.65
C VAL A 236 8.18 9.29 19.75
N PHE A 237 8.93 8.23 19.45
CA PHE A 237 9.81 7.59 20.42
C PHE A 237 10.99 8.50 20.83
N GLY A 238 11.41 9.40 19.94
CA GLY A 238 12.44 10.40 20.21
C GLY A 238 11.96 11.61 21.02
N PHE A 239 10.67 11.74 21.33
CA PHE A 239 10.07 12.92 21.97
C PHE A 239 10.70 13.28 23.31
N LYS A 240 11.06 12.29 24.14
CA LYS A 240 11.73 12.51 25.42
C LYS A 240 13.07 13.25 25.28
N LYS A 241 13.77 13.08 24.13
CA LYS A 241 15.06 13.71 23.83
C LYS A 241 14.92 15.12 23.22
N HIS A 242 13.94 15.32 22.34
CA HIS A 242 13.83 16.55 21.55
C HIS A 242 12.73 17.52 22.03
N ARG A 243 11.81 17.08 22.89
CA ARG A 243 10.67 17.83 23.47
C ARG A 243 9.76 18.55 22.44
N GLN A 244 9.95 18.36 21.14
CA GLN A 244 9.14 18.94 20.07
C GLN A 244 9.04 17.98 18.90
N TRP A 245 7.84 17.78 18.39
CA TRP A 245 7.60 17.02 17.15
C TRP A 245 7.88 17.89 15.93
N ARG A 246 8.42 17.29 14.90
CA ARG A 246 8.61 17.92 13.59
C ARG A 246 7.25 18.28 12.97
N ALA A 247 7.22 19.33 12.12
CA ALA A 247 6.00 19.71 11.40
C ALA A 247 5.40 18.55 10.60
N PHE A 248 6.23 17.75 9.96
CA PHE A 248 5.84 16.52 9.25
C PHE A 248 5.05 15.55 10.16
N THR A 249 5.55 15.27 11.36
CA THR A 249 4.90 14.38 12.34
C THR A 249 3.52 14.91 12.73
N LYS A 250 3.41 16.22 12.99
CA LYS A 250 2.14 16.86 13.32
C LYS A 250 1.12 16.76 12.17
N ILE A 251 1.56 17.03 10.93
CA ILE A 251 0.71 16.92 9.73
C ILE A 251 0.19 15.49 9.59
N VAL A 252 1.06 14.49 9.66
CA VAL A 252 0.69 13.09 9.50
C VAL A 252 -0.30 12.65 10.58
N LEU A 253 -0.04 12.94 11.84
CA LEU A 253 -0.91 12.53 12.95
C LEU A 253 -2.28 13.21 12.88
N VAL A 254 -2.31 14.53 12.65
CA VAL A 254 -3.58 15.29 12.54
C VAL A 254 -4.39 14.81 11.34
N THR A 255 -3.78 14.69 10.16
CA THR A 255 -4.48 14.24 8.95
C THR A 255 -5.01 12.82 9.11
N THR A 256 -4.21 11.91 9.71
CA THR A 256 -4.64 10.54 9.99
C THR A 256 -5.84 10.52 10.94
N ALA A 257 -5.77 11.25 12.05
CA ALA A 257 -6.86 11.31 13.02
C ALA A 257 -8.15 11.90 12.41
N VAL A 258 -8.03 12.99 11.65
CA VAL A 258 -9.18 13.62 10.96
C VAL A 258 -9.84 12.64 9.98
N LEU A 259 -9.05 11.94 9.15
CA LEU A 259 -9.59 10.98 8.18
C LEU A 259 -10.25 9.77 8.85
N LEU A 260 -9.70 9.27 9.95
CA LEU A 260 -10.30 8.16 10.71
C LEU A 260 -11.61 8.56 11.36
N VAL A 261 -11.66 9.72 12.01
CA VAL A 261 -12.87 10.21 12.69
C VAL A 261 -13.95 10.59 11.67
N ALA A 262 -13.57 11.29 10.59
CA ALA A 262 -14.51 11.63 9.52
C ALA A 262 -15.05 10.38 8.81
N GLY A 263 -14.19 9.40 8.53
CA GLY A 263 -14.59 8.12 7.96
C GLY A 263 -15.57 7.38 8.85
N TRP A 264 -15.25 7.24 10.14
CA TRP A 264 -16.14 6.61 11.11
C TRP A 264 -17.51 7.33 11.18
N GLY A 265 -17.52 8.67 11.29
CA GLY A 265 -18.75 9.45 11.37
C GLY A 265 -19.63 9.31 10.12
N ILE A 266 -19.03 9.33 8.92
CA ILE A 266 -19.80 9.19 7.67
C ILE A 266 -20.34 7.77 7.52
N PHE A 267 -19.56 6.70 7.77
CA PHE A 267 -20.07 5.33 7.73
C PHE A 267 -21.14 5.09 8.79
N MET A 268 -21.02 5.73 9.96
CA MET A 268 -22.08 5.66 10.99
C MET A 268 -23.38 6.28 10.48
N LEU A 269 -23.30 7.39 9.74
CA LEU A 269 -24.49 8.06 9.19
C LEU A 269 -25.08 7.29 7.99
N THR A 270 -24.24 6.78 7.06
CA THR A 270 -24.71 6.15 5.84
C THR A 270 -25.16 4.70 6.05
N ASP A 271 -24.42 3.93 6.82
CA ASP A 271 -24.59 2.47 6.92
C ASP A 271 -24.99 2.01 8.33
N GLY A 272 -24.55 2.71 9.38
CA GLY A 272 -24.93 2.42 10.76
C GLY A 272 -26.37 2.84 11.05
N LEU A 273 -26.69 4.11 10.87
CA LEU A 273 -28.03 4.66 11.08
C LEU A 273 -28.93 4.52 9.85
N GLY A 274 -28.35 4.38 8.65
CA GLY A 274 -29.04 4.27 7.36
C GLY A 274 -29.75 2.94 7.10
N GLY A 275 -29.79 2.02 8.07
CA GLY A 275 -30.57 0.77 7.98
C GLY A 275 -29.87 -0.38 7.24
N HIS A 276 -28.58 -0.27 6.89
CA HIS A 276 -27.80 -1.34 6.26
C HIS A 276 -27.21 -2.35 7.27
N GLY A 277 -27.50 -2.21 8.59
CA GLY A 277 -27.18 -3.19 9.63
C GLY A 277 -25.71 -3.20 10.09
N MET A 278 -24.91 -2.22 9.69
CA MET A 278 -23.53 -2.09 10.15
C MET A 278 -23.50 -1.52 11.59
N ASN A 279 -22.88 -2.22 12.53
CA ASN A 279 -22.79 -1.71 13.90
C ASN A 279 -21.67 -0.66 14.04
N THR A 280 -21.69 0.11 15.14
CA THR A 280 -20.73 1.19 15.41
C THR A 280 -19.28 0.74 15.36
N PHE A 281 -18.99 -0.50 15.77
CA PHE A 281 -17.64 -1.05 15.75
C PHE A 281 -17.19 -1.39 14.31
N GLU A 282 -18.09 -1.94 13.50
CA GLU A 282 -17.84 -2.25 12.10
C GLU A 282 -17.66 -0.99 11.28
N THR A 283 -18.41 0.09 11.54
CA THR A 283 -18.21 1.40 10.89
C THR A 283 -16.84 1.99 11.21
N LEU A 284 -16.35 1.85 12.45
CA LEU A 284 -15.00 2.24 12.84
C LEU A 284 -13.95 1.38 12.10
N PHE A 285 -14.14 0.06 12.08
CA PHE A 285 -13.24 -0.86 11.38
C PHE A 285 -13.18 -0.53 9.88
N GLN A 286 -14.33 -0.24 9.26
CA GLN A 286 -14.41 0.16 7.86
C GLN A 286 -13.60 1.43 7.58
N SER A 287 -13.71 2.45 8.43
CA SER A 287 -12.89 3.67 8.31
C SER A 287 -11.39 3.40 8.39
N VAL A 288 -10.96 2.43 9.21
CA VAL A 288 -9.55 2.06 9.35
C VAL A 288 -9.09 1.25 8.15
N THR A 289 -9.85 0.24 7.73
CA THR A 289 -9.42 -0.70 6.69
C THR A 289 -9.34 -0.07 5.31
N LEU A 290 -10.23 0.86 4.98
CA LEU A 290 -10.20 1.57 3.70
C LEU A 290 -8.95 2.45 3.50
N ARG A 291 -8.15 2.64 4.53
CA ARG A 291 -6.86 3.30 4.44
C ARG A 291 -5.73 2.32 4.15
N THR A 292 -5.90 1.54 3.09
CA THR A 292 -4.93 0.61 2.51
C THR A 292 -4.65 -0.64 3.35
N ALA A 293 -5.68 -1.26 3.96
CA ALA A 293 -5.46 -2.43 4.81
C ALA A 293 -6.06 -3.74 4.30
N GLY A 294 -7.25 -3.70 3.69
CA GLY A 294 -7.83 -4.83 2.97
C GLY A 294 -8.64 -5.83 3.77
N PHE A 295 -8.64 -5.77 5.11
CA PHE A 295 -9.47 -6.65 5.93
C PHE A 295 -10.92 -6.18 5.97
N SER A 296 -11.86 -7.10 6.02
CA SER A 296 -13.30 -6.81 6.04
C SER A 296 -13.99 -7.46 7.24
N THR A 297 -14.72 -6.68 8.02
CA THR A 297 -15.63 -7.18 9.08
C THR A 297 -17.09 -7.17 8.64
N TYR A 298 -17.38 -6.56 7.50
CA TYR A 298 -18.70 -6.43 6.91
C TYR A 298 -18.63 -6.71 5.41
N ASN A 299 -19.69 -7.31 4.83
CA ASN A 299 -19.73 -7.59 3.41
C ASN A 299 -19.78 -6.28 2.60
N GLN A 300 -18.75 -6.04 1.78
CA GLN A 300 -18.61 -4.79 1.02
C GLN A 300 -19.72 -4.62 -0.03
N ASP A 301 -20.33 -5.70 -0.48
CA ASP A 301 -21.46 -5.64 -1.43
C ASP A 301 -22.71 -5.05 -0.79
N ASN A 302 -22.91 -5.22 0.52
CA ASN A 302 -24.06 -4.73 1.26
C ASN A 302 -23.93 -3.27 1.75
N ILE A 303 -22.80 -2.62 1.53
CA ILE A 303 -22.58 -1.20 1.86
C ILE A 303 -23.47 -0.33 0.97
N SER A 304 -24.06 0.73 1.53
CA SER A 304 -24.85 1.72 0.79
C SER A 304 -24.07 2.35 -0.38
N LEU A 305 -24.77 2.83 -1.40
CA LEU A 305 -24.12 3.55 -2.50
C LEU A 305 -23.32 4.76 -2.00
N ALA A 306 -23.88 5.52 -1.04
CA ALA A 306 -23.20 6.65 -0.43
C ALA A 306 -21.93 6.21 0.33
N GLY A 307 -22.01 5.11 1.08
CA GLY A 307 -20.88 4.50 1.76
C GLY A 307 -19.80 4.02 0.79
N LYS A 308 -20.17 3.39 -0.33
CA LYS A 308 -19.22 2.96 -1.38
C LYS A 308 -18.52 4.14 -2.05
N ILE A 309 -19.25 5.20 -2.43
CA ILE A 309 -18.67 6.41 -3.03
C ILE A 309 -17.69 7.08 -2.06
N PHE A 310 -18.10 7.24 -0.80
CA PHE A 310 -17.22 7.81 0.21
C PHE A 310 -16.02 6.87 0.52
N GLY A 311 -16.25 5.56 0.51
CA GLY A 311 -15.22 4.54 0.61
C GLY A 311 -14.16 4.70 -0.50
N CYS A 312 -14.59 4.90 -1.74
CA CYS A 312 -13.67 5.18 -2.87
C CYS A 312 -12.79 6.42 -2.60
N PHE A 313 -13.37 7.48 -2.04
CA PHE A 313 -12.59 8.67 -1.66
C PHE A 313 -11.54 8.35 -0.58
N LEU A 314 -11.90 7.58 0.46
CA LEU A 314 -10.93 7.17 1.48
C LEU A 314 -9.86 6.24 0.93
N MET A 315 -10.21 5.31 0.03
CA MET A 315 -9.27 4.40 -0.64
C MET A 315 -8.26 5.15 -1.50
N PHE A 316 -8.69 6.22 -2.16
CA PHE A 316 -7.79 7.09 -2.92
C PHE A 316 -6.76 7.79 -2.02
N ILE A 317 -7.17 8.19 -0.82
CA ILE A 317 -6.29 8.79 0.19
C ILE A 317 -5.64 7.66 1.00
N GLY A 318 -4.52 7.17 0.52
CA GLY A 318 -3.77 6.11 1.19
C GLY A 318 -3.11 6.55 2.50
N GLY A 319 -2.05 5.85 2.89
CA GLY A 319 -1.32 6.17 4.12
C GLY A 319 -0.30 7.29 3.98
N SER A 320 0.57 7.38 4.97
CA SER A 320 1.58 8.44 5.05
C SER A 320 2.81 8.12 4.17
N PRO A 321 3.59 9.12 3.74
CA PRO A 321 4.88 8.87 3.09
C PRO A 321 5.80 8.04 3.99
N LEU A 322 6.59 7.15 3.39
CA LEU A 322 7.48 6.23 4.13
C LEU A 322 6.74 5.37 5.16
N SER A 323 5.57 4.87 4.80
CA SER A 323 4.82 3.84 5.51
C SER A 323 4.66 2.60 4.62
N THR A 324 4.08 1.55 5.15
CA THR A 324 3.75 0.33 4.41
C THR A 324 2.59 0.51 3.43
N ALA A 325 1.77 1.55 3.60
CA ALA A 325 0.58 1.87 2.82
C ALA A 325 0.90 2.43 1.42
N GLY A 326 0.03 2.17 0.43
CA GLY A 326 0.12 2.70 -0.93
C GLY A 326 -0.75 3.94 -1.18
N GLY A 327 -1.27 4.11 -2.39
CA GLY A 327 -2.17 5.20 -2.78
C GLY A 327 -1.57 6.60 -2.74
N VAL A 328 -2.42 7.63 -2.91
CA VAL A 328 -2.03 9.05 -2.78
C VAL A 328 -1.78 9.36 -1.31
N LYS A 329 -0.62 9.94 -1.01
CA LYS A 329 -0.18 10.11 0.38
C LYS A 329 -0.97 11.18 1.13
N THR A 330 -1.20 10.96 2.44
CA THR A 330 -1.92 11.90 3.32
C THR A 330 -1.35 13.30 3.29
N THR A 331 -0.02 13.44 3.19
CA THR A 331 0.63 14.76 3.08
C THR A 331 0.33 15.47 1.77
N THR A 332 0.14 14.74 0.67
CA THR A 332 -0.25 15.29 -0.65
C THR A 332 -1.64 15.92 -0.56
N ILE A 333 -2.59 15.20 0.02
CA ILE A 333 -3.96 15.69 0.22
C ILE A 333 -3.98 16.87 1.20
N PHE A 334 -3.24 16.79 2.30
CA PHE A 334 -3.09 17.92 3.23
C PHE A 334 -2.59 19.19 2.54
N MET A 335 -1.57 19.06 1.66
CA MET A 335 -1.01 20.19 0.93
C MET A 335 -2.02 20.83 -0.02
N ILE A 336 -2.85 20.04 -0.70
CA ILE A 336 -3.89 20.56 -1.61
C ILE A 336 -4.96 21.30 -0.82
N PHE A 337 -5.49 20.71 0.26
CA PHE A 337 -6.46 21.40 1.10
C PHE A 337 -5.90 22.68 1.73
N LEU A 338 -4.65 22.63 2.22
CA LEU A 338 -3.98 23.79 2.78
C LEU A 338 -3.83 24.92 1.74
N ALA A 339 -3.42 24.58 0.51
CA ALA A 339 -3.28 25.52 -0.59
C ALA A 339 -4.63 26.13 -0.97
N MET A 340 -5.68 25.32 -1.09
CA MET A 340 -7.04 25.77 -1.38
C MET A 340 -7.55 26.75 -0.33
N PHE A 341 -7.44 26.40 0.96
CA PHE A 341 -7.88 27.30 2.05
C PHE A 341 -7.03 28.59 2.15
N SER A 342 -5.72 28.48 1.85
CA SER A 342 -4.83 29.64 1.85
C SER A 342 -5.18 30.60 0.71
N TYR A 343 -5.47 30.07 -0.48
CA TYR A 343 -5.92 30.83 -1.64
C TYR A 343 -7.23 31.58 -1.36
N LEU A 344 -8.25 30.87 -0.81
CA LEU A 344 -9.54 31.48 -0.45
C LEU A 344 -9.41 32.62 0.59
N ARG A 345 -8.35 32.55 1.42
CA ARG A 345 -8.09 33.59 2.45
C ARG A 345 -7.12 34.67 2.00
N GLY A 346 -6.58 34.59 0.80
CA GLY A 346 -5.55 35.51 0.29
C GLY A 346 -4.26 35.52 1.13
N LYS A 347 -3.90 34.37 1.74
CA LYS A 347 -2.75 34.25 2.63
C LYS A 347 -1.73 33.24 2.07
N PRO A 348 -0.42 33.43 2.41
CA PRO A 348 0.58 32.45 2.03
C PRO A 348 0.29 31.05 2.64
N VAL A 349 0.76 30.01 1.98
CA VAL A 349 0.55 28.61 2.42
C VAL A 349 1.44 28.29 3.61
N ILE A 350 0.85 28.41 4.81
CA ILE A 350 1.57 28.22 6.10
C ILE A 350 0.83 27.17 6.94
N ALA A 351 1.57 26.18 7.46
CA ALA A 351 1.09 25.29 8.49
C ALA A 351 2.21 25.00 9.52
N PHE A 352 1.85 24.87 10.80
CA PHE A 352 2.76 24.58 11.90
C PHE A 352 4.02 25.47 11.92
N LYS A 353 3.84 26.77 11.66
CA LYS A 353 4.91 27.80 11.60
C LYS A 353 5.95 27.55 10.49
N ARG A 354 5.56 26.90 9.39
CA ARG A 354 6.38 26.65 8.20
C ARG A 354 5.64 27.08 6.95
N THR A 355 6.34 27.76 6.04
CA THR A 355 5.82 28.16 4.72
C THR A 355 6.18 27.08 3.69
N TYR A 356 5.25 26.80 2.77
CA TYR A 356 5.43 25.81 1.72
C TYR A 356 5.49 26.48 0.34
N SER A 357 6.42 26.04 -0.50
CA SER A 357 6.64 26.62 -1.83
C SER A 357 5.56 26.20 -2.83
N SER A 358 5.33 27.07 -3.85
CA SER A 358 4.40 26.78 -4.96
C SER A 358 4.77 25.51 -5.71
N ASN A 359 6.07 25.20 -5.87
CA ASN A 359 6.53 23.97 -6.51
C ASN A 359 6.05 22.69 -5.78
N MET A 360 5.93 22.73 -4.45
CA MET A 360 5.37 21.60 -3.68
C MET A 360 3.88 21.42 -3.94
N ILE A 361 3.15 22.52 -4.12
CA ILE A 361 1.72 22.51 -4.42
C ILE A 361 1.48 21.95 -5.82
N VAL A 362 2.19 22.45 -6.83
CA VAL A 362 2.11 21.96 -8.21
C VAL A 362 2.42 20.47 -8.27
N LYS A 363 3.47 20.01 -7.57
CA LYS A 363 3.81 18.60 -7.46
C LYS A 363 2.68 17.78 -6.82
N ALA A 364 2.06 18.27 -5.75
CA ALA A 364 0.94 17.60 -5.09
C ALA A 364 -0.29 17.49 -6.02
N MET A 365 -0.63 18.57 -6.72
CA MET A 365 -1.72 18.58 -7.71
C MET A 365 -1.45 17.60 -8.85
N SER A 366 -0.25 17.63 -9.44
CA SER A 366 0.15 16.70 -10.51
C SER A 366 0.00 15.23 -10.08
N LEU A 367 0.37 14.89 -8.83
CA LEU A 367 0.21 13.53 -8.30
C LEU A 367 -1.26 13.10 -8.23
N VAL A 368 -2.16 13.98 -7.79
CA VAL A 368 -3.60 13.71 -7.72
C VAL A 368 -4.20 13.57 -9.11
N PHE A 369 -3.89 14.48 -10.04
CA PHE A 369 -4.38 14.40 -11.43
C PHE A 369 -3.91 13.12 -12.13
N LEU A 370 -2.64 12.72 -11.98
CA LEU A 370 -2.14 11.47 -12.54
C LEU A 370 -2.83 10.24 -11.91
N GLY A 371 -3.12 10.29 -10.61
CA GLY A 371 -3.89 9.24 -9.93
C GLY A 371 -5.32 9.13 -10.46
N LEU A 372 -6.03 10.24 -10.59
CA LEU A 372 -7.38 10.29 -11.15
C LEU A 372 -7.40 9.81 -12.61
N PHE A 373 -6.43 10.22 -13.41
CA PHE A 373 -6.30 9.73 -14.79
C PHE A 373 -6.13 8.20 -14.85
N ALA A 374 -5.27 7.64 -13.99
CA ALA A 374 -5.08 6.19 -13.91
C ALA A 374 -6.37 5.45 -13.52
N LEU A 375 -7.14 6.01 -12.56
CA LEU A 375 -8.44 5.45 -12.15
C LEU A 375 -9.46 5.46 -13.29
N ILE A 376 -9.61 6.58 -13.99
CA ILE A 376 -10.54 6.71 -15.12
C ILE A 376 -10.13 5.75 -16.25
N ALA A 377 -8.86 5.70 -16.60
CA ALA A 377 -8.37 4.78 -17.63
C ALA A 377 -8.58 3.31 -17.23
N GLY A 378 -8.35 2.95 -15.96
CA GLY A 378 -8.60 1.62 -15.43
C GLY A 378 -10.08 1.24 -15.46
N PHE A 379 -10.96 2.16 -15.04
CA PHE A 379 -12.42 1.94 -15.09
C PHE A 379 -12.91 1.69 -16.52
N ILE A 380 -12.49 2.53 -17.48
CA ILE A 380 -12.87 2.38 -18.89
C ILE A 380 -12.35 1.02 -19.42
N ALA A 381 -11.10 0.68 -19.16
CA ALA A 381 -10.51 -0.57 -19.64
C ALA A 381 -11.22 -1.80 -19.07
N ILE A 382 -11.51 -1.85 -17.77
CA ILE A 382 -12.24 -2.97 -17.16
C ILE A 382 -13.66 -3.03 -17.67
N SER A 383 -14.37 -1.91 -17.78
CA SER A 383 -15.74 -1.88 -18.32
C SER A 383 -15.83 -2.41 -19.75
N LEU A 384 -14.79 -2.20 -20.58
CA LEU A 384 -14.73 -2.77 -21.94
C LEU A 384 -14.54 -4.29 -21.93
N PHE A 385 -13.80 -4.85 -20.96
CA PHE A 385 -13.58 -6.28 -20.84
C PHE A 385 -14.75 -7.02 -20.19
N GLU A 386 -15.50 -6.36 -19.28
CA GLU A 386 -16.53 -7.00 -18.46
C GLU A 386 -17.96 -6.83 -19.00
N ASN A 387 -18.13 -6.38 -20.20
CA ASN A 387 -19.37 -5.89 -20.85
C ASN A 387 -20.62 -6.77 -20.69
N LYS A 388 -20.70 -7.78 -19.89
CA LYS A 388 -21.89 -8.57 -19.47
C LYS A 388 -21.52 -9.73 -18.53
N ASN A 389 -20.23 -9.94 -18.22
CA ASN A 389 -19.78 -11.14 -17.51
C ASN A 389 -20.09 -11.13 -16.00
N LEU A 390 -20.40 -9.96 -15.44
CA LEU A 390 -20.61 -9.76 -14.00
C LEU A 390 -22.08 -9.66 -13.59
N ASP A 391 -23.03 -9.75 -14.55
CA ASP A 391 -24.45 -9.68 -14.24
C ASP A 391 -24.85 -10.86 -13.34
N GLY A 392 -25.40 -10.55 -12.16
CA GLY A 392 -25.81 -11.54 -11.17
C GLY A 392 -24.70 -12.05 -10.23
N VAL A 393 -23.45 -11.59 -10.37
CA VAL A 393 -22.35 -11.98 -9.47
C VAL A 393 -22.43 -11.23 -8.13
N VAL A 394 -22.86 -9.97 -8.17
CA VAL A 394 -23.01 -9.09 -7.00
C VAL A 394 -24.42 -8.52 -6.94
N GLN A 395 -24.87 -8.13 -5.73
CA GLN A 395 -26.14 -7.43 -5.54
C GLN A 395 -26.06 -5.97 -5.97
N THR A 396 -24.86 -5.39 -5.92
CA THR A 396 -24.58 -4.02 -6.34
C THR A 396 -24.56 -3.92 -7.87
N ASP A 397 -24.93 -2.76 -8.41
CA ASP A 397 -24.76 -2.43 -9.82
C ASP A 397 -23.31 -2.69 -10.28
N THR A 398 -23.17 -3.39 -11.41
CA THR A 398 -21.87 -3.81 -11.96
C THR A 398 -20.90 -2.64 -12.14
N SER A 399 -21.39 -1.48 -12.57
CA SER A 399 -20.55 -0.28 -12.75
C SER A 399 -19.96 0.21 -11.41
N THR A 400 -20.78 0.22 -10.36
CA THR A 400 -20.36 0.61 -9.01
C THR A 400 -19.35 -0.40 -8.45
N ALA A 401 -19.56 -1.69 -8.67
CA ALA A 401 -18.62 -2.73 -8.25
C ALA A 401 -17.26 -2.58 -8.95
N ILE A 402 -17.24 -2.32 -10.27
CA ILE A 402 -15.99 -2.06 -11.02
C ILE A 402 -15.28 -0.81 -10.49
N VAL A 403 -16.00 0.30 -10.25
CA VAL A 403 -15.41 1.51 -9.68
C VAL A 403 -14.75 1.20 -8.33
N TYR A 404 -15.44 0.47 -7.46
CA TYR A 404 -14.95 0.10 -6.14
C TYR A 404 -13.65 -0.72 -6.22
N GLU A 405 -13.60 -1.73 -7.13
CA GLU A 405 -12.38 -2.54 -7.37
C GLU A 405 -11.21 -1.72 -7.92
N VAL A 406 -11.49 -0.81 -8.87
CA VAL A 406 -10.48 0.07 -9.46
C VAL A 406 -9.83 0.97 -8.38
N PHE A 407 -10.68 1.56 -7.51
CA PHE A 407 -10.17 2.37 -6.39
C PHE A 407 -9.42 1.53 -5.36
N SER A 408 -9.90 0.33 -5.07
CA SER A 408 -9.26 -0.62 -4.16
C SER A 408 -7.89 -1.05 -4.70
N ALA A 409 -7.80 -1.39 -5.98
CA ALA A 409 -6.55 -1.79 -6.62
C ALA A 409 -5.52 -0.64 -6.65
N PHE A 410 -5.93 0.54 -7.13
CA PHE A 410 -5.05 1.71 -7.21
C PHE A 410 -4.65 2.24 -5.82
N GLY A 411 -5.59 2.28 -4.90
CA GLY A 411 -5.34 2.63 -3.50
C GLY A 411 -4.45 1.61 -2.79
N THR A 412 -4.25 0.42 -3.37
CA THR A 412 -3.65 -0.76 -2.73
C THR A 412 -4.34 -1.09 -1.41
N VAL A 413 -5.66 -1.15 -1.43
CA VAL A 413 -6.50 -1.34 -0.24
C VAL A 413 -6.85 -2.80 -0.02
N GLY A 414 -7.35 -3.49 -1.06
CA GLY A 414 -7.63 -4.91 -1.00
C GLY A 414 -9.06 -5.32 -0.64
N VAL A 415 -9.93 -4.37 -0.32
CA VAL A 415 -11.35 -4.67 -0.13
C VAL A 415 -12.03 -4.85 -1.50
N SER A 416 -12.95 -5.81 -1.58
CA SER A 416 -13.67 -6.17 -2.80
C SER A 416 -15.16 -6.33 -2.53
N THR A 417 -15.99 -5.99 -3.50
CA THR A 417 -17.42 -6.34 -3.51
C THR A 417 -17.66 -7.82 -3.84
N GLY A 418 -16.58 -8.59 -4.08
CA GLY A 418 -16.66 -10.02 -4.41
C GLY A 418 -16.51 -10.33 -5.90
N ILE A 419 -16.32 -9.33 -6.77
CA ILE A 419 -16.17 -9.56 -8.21
C ILE A 419 -14.80 -10.07 -8.63
N THR A 420 -13.75 -9.86 -7.82
CA THR A 420 -12.35 -10.17 -8.17
C THR A 420 -12.12 -11.61 -8.69
N PRO A 421 -12.69 -12.68 -8.10
CA PRO A 421 -12.54 -14.03 -8.64
C PRO A 421 -13.16 -14.25 -10.02
N SER A 422 -14.24 -13.51 -10.33
CA SER A 422 -15.09 -13.70 -11.52
C SER A 422 -14.68 -12.87 -12.73
N ILE A 423 -13.75 -11.90 -12.56
CA ILE A 423 -13.32 -11.00 -13.64
C ILE A 423 -12.50 -11.71 -14.72
N THR A 424 -12.56 -11.18 -15.94
CA THR A 424 -11.83 -11.69 -17.11
C THR A 424 -10.31 -11.52 -16.96
N LEU A 425 -9.56 -12.24 -17.80
CA LEU A 425 -8.10 -12.13 -17.86
C LEU A 425 -7.63 -10.68 -18.13
N GLY A 426 -8.31 -9.97 -19.04
CA GLY A 426 -8.00 -8.58 -19.36
C GLY A 426 -8.13 -7.67 -18.15
N SER A 427 -9.21 -7.82 -17.39
CA SER A 427 -9.46 -7.07 -16.15
C SER A 427 -8.45 -7.39 -15.05
N LYS A 428 -8.04 -8.66 -14.90
CA LYS A 428 -6.97 -9.06 -13.96
C LYS A 428 -5.65 -8.34 -14.28
N ILE A 429 -5.29 -8.23 -15.56
CA ILE A 429 -4.08 -7.50 -15.99
C ILE A 429 -4.19 -6.01 -15.67
N VAL A 430 -5.33 -5.39 -15.95
CA VAL A 430 -5.55 -3.96 -15.64
C VAL A 430 -5.47 -3.71 -14.14
N LEU A 431 -6.09 -4.55 -13.30
CA LEU A 431 -5.97 -4.43 -11.84
C LEU A 431 -4.52 -4.61 -11.37
N CYS A 432 -3.75 -5.55 -11.94
CA CYS A 432 -2.32 -5.71 -11.64
C CYS A 432 -1.52 -4.43 -11.94
N LEU A 433 -1.79 -3.77 -13.07
CA LEU A 433 -1.15 -2.50 -13.43
C LEU A 433 -1.54 -1.37 -12.48
N LEU A 434 -2.81 -1.29 -12.07
CA LEU A 434 -3.29 -0.31 -11.10
C LEU A 434 -2.67 -0.51 -9.72
N MET A 435 -2.61 -1.75 -9.21
CA MET A 435 -1.93 -2.08 -7.95
C MET A 435 -0.46 -1.68 -7.97
N PHE A 436 0.22 -1.97 -9.08
CA PHE A 436 1.62 -1.63 -9.27
C PHE A 436 1.85 -0.11 -9.32
N ALA A 437 1.02 0.64 -10.06
CA ALA A 437 1.07 2.11 -10.14
C ALA A 437 0.78 2.77 -8.78
N GLY A 438 -0.20 2.26 -8.04
CA GLY A 438 -0.57 2.73 -6.71
C GLY A 438 0.54 2.49 -5.67
N ARG A 439 1.23 1.34 -5.74
CA ARG A 439 2.33 1.00 -4.82
C ARG A 439 3.56 1.85 -5.03
N LEU A 440 4.01 2.00 -6.26
CA LEU A 440 5.19 2.81 -6.59
C LEU A 440 4.93 4.31 -6.39
N GLY A 441 3.67 4.70 -6.41
CA GLY A 441 3.21 6.07 -6.48
C GLY A 441 3.21 6.63 -7.91
N PRO A 442 2.20 7.42 -8.27
CA PRO A 442 2.01 7.92 -9.64
C PRO A 442 3.24 8.63 -10.20
N MET A 443 3.93 9.41 -9.36
CA MET A 443 5.11 10.15 -9.78
C MET A 443 6.30 9.25 -10.17
N THR A 444 6.55 8.18 -9.43
CA THR A 444 7.62 7.22 -9.73
C THR A 444 7.33 6.48 -11.03
N PHE A 445 6.06 6.08 -11.21
CA PHE A 445 5.61 5.40 -12.42
C PHE A 445 5.76 6.29 -13.67
N PHE A 446 5.33 7.54 -13.60
CA PHE A 446 5.40 8.47 -14.73
C PHE A 446 6.77 9.13 -14.92
N SER A 447 7.66 9.13 -13.91
CA SER A 447 9.02 9.69 -14.03
C SER A 447 9.91 8.93 -15.03
N ILE A 448 9.52 7.70 -15.42
CA ILE A 448 10.19 6.97 -16.52
C ILE A 448 10.16 7.79 -17.81
N PHE A 449 9.05 8.49 -18.06
CA PHE A 449 8.86 9.30 -19.26
C PHE A 449 9.60 10.65 -19.19
N GLN A 450 9.86 11.17 -17.99
CA GLN A 450 10.48 12.48 -17.78
C GLN A 450 11.99 12.49 -18.04
N THR A 451 12.70 11.39 -17.85
CA THR A 451 14.17 11.32 -17.94
C THR A 451 14.76 11.50 -19.33
N ASN A 452 13.95 11.48 -20.38
CA ASN A 452 14.42 11.75 -21.73
C ASN A 452 14.43 13.25 -22.09
N MET A 453 13.73 14.09 -21.31
CA MET A 453 13.64 15.53 -21.58
C MET A 453 14.83 16.30 -20.99
N ASP A 454 15.32 15.95 -19.80
CA ASP A 454 16.43 16.65 -19.14
C ASP A 454 17.78 16.50 -19.85
N LYS A 455 17.96 15.50 -20.72
CA LYS A 455 19.19 15.31 -21.50
C LYS A 455 19.30 16.22 -22.72
N LYS A 456 18.23 16.91 -23.10
CA LYS A 456 18.19 17.83 -24.27
C LYS A 456 18.25 19.30 -23.90
N GLN A 457 18.23 19.65 -22.63
CA GLN A 457 18.28 21.06 -22.19
C GLN A 457 19.71 21.61 -22.21
N GLY A 458 20.27 21.79 -23.42
CA GLY A 458 21.50 22.56 -23.66
C GLY A 458 21.27 24.02 -24.04
N ILE A 459 20.00 24.46 -24.13
CA ILE A 459 19.64 25.82 -24.54
C ILE A 459 18.52 26.30 -23.61
N HIS A 460 18.85 27.20 -22.69
CA HIS A 460 17.87 27.92 -21.87
C HIS A 460 17.21 28.99 -22.73
N PHE A 461 16.06 28.71 -23.32
CA PHE A 461 15.15 29.75 -23.79
C PHE A 461 14.15 30.02 -22.66
N GLU A 462 14.11 31.23 -22.16
CA GLU A 462 12.98 31.71 -21.35
C GLU A 462 11.95 32.28 -22.33
N TYR A 463 10.77 31.67 -22.38
CA TYR A 463 9.62 32.21 -23.10
C TYR A 463 9.03 33.36 -22.30
N VAL A 464 8.44 34.33 -23.01
CA VAL A 464 7.71 35.46 -22.38
C VAL A 464 6.52 34.86 -21.61
N GLU A 465 6.36 35.28 -20.35
CA GLU A 465 5.21 34.91 -19.54
C GLU A 465 3.94 35.60 -20.09
N GLU A 466 2.91 34.82 -20.35
CA GLU A 466 1.61 35.30 -20.80
C GLU A 466 0.55 35.00 -19.75
N ASP A 467 -0.21 36.04 -19.36
CA ASP A 467 -1.30 35.92 -18.41
C ASP A 467 -2.55 35.36 -19.09
N PHE A 468 -2.99 34.18 -18.65
CA PHE A 468 -4.23 33.55 -19.07
C PHE A 468 -5.36 33.84 -18.06
N LEU A 469 -6.55 34.17 -18.56
CA LEU A 469 -7.77 34.21 -17.76
C LEU A 469 -8.12 32.75 -17.36
N ILE A 470 -7.97 32.47 -16.09
CA ILE A 470 -8.43 31.21 -15.47
C ILE A 470 -9.79 31.53 -14.83
N GLY A 471 -10.89 30.96 -15.39
CA GLY A 471 -12.27 31.22 -15.00
C GLY A 471 -12.66 30.79 -13.60
#